data_55da7675765e1b63cdcc7f1075a4ca3e
#
_entry.id   55da7675765e1b63cdcc7f1075a4ca3e
#
_cell.length_a   1.000
_cell.length_b   1.000
_cell.length_c   1.000
_cell.angle_alpha   90.00
_cell.angle_beta   90.00
_cell.angle_gamma   90.00
#
_symmetry.space_group_name_H-M   'P 1'
#
loop_
_entity.id
_entity.type
_entity.pdbx_description
1 polymer ?
#
loop_
_entity_poly.entity_id
_entity_poly.type
_entity_poly.pdbx_seq_one_letter_code
_entity_poly.pdbx_strand_id
1 'polypeptide(L)'
;MLFKSKRKVYLDICKQYIEGDMSLDEFWNIYSKDKKMIKDIDKIKQKNEYYYPIEYYIASLKGNKPGFFGIVDLQRTVHNYLVYHNIEHRIIVKELPLHDKWDKIIPNYLSGDDRVYFMLEEYDSNKTKSNVHYNKWLLEQFKFEKYRPRWMHFSEWPIENGKPLTFQYQTGFPNNHDFIEYHFVREDGTKVVIEQYD
;
A
#
# COMPACT_ATOMS: atom_id res chain seq x y z
N MET A 1 -32.69 -27.02 -9.31
CA MET A 1 -31.78 -25.84 -9.13
C MET A 1 -31.10 -26.00 -7.77
N LEU A 2 -29.82 -26.40 -7.74
CA LEU A 2 -29.06 -26.52 -6.50
C LEU A 2 -28.78 -25.10 -5.96
N PHE A 3 -29.34 -24.76 -4.79
CA PHE A 3 -29.00 -23.52 -4.07
C PHE A 3 -27.51 -23.58 -3.70
N LYS A 4 -26.66 -22.91 -4.47
CA LYS A 4 -25.27 -22.68 -4.04
C LYS A 4 -25.33 -21.99 -2.69
N SER A 5 -24.61 -22.48 -1.68
CA SER A 5 -24.51 -21.77 -0.40
C SER A 5 -23.95 -20.37 -0.69
N LYS A 6 -24.42 -19.34 0.04
CA LYS A 6 -23.94 -17.94 -0.15
C LYS A 6 -22.42 -17.85 -0.08
N ARG A 7 -21.79 -18.62 0.80
CA ARG A 7 -20.33 -18.69 0.91
C ARG A 7 -19.67 -19.17 -0.38
N LYS A 8 -20.25 -20.17 -1.08
CA LYS A 8 -19.71 -20.62 -2.37
C LYS A 8 -19.72 -19.51 -3.42
N VAL A 9 -20.74 -18.66 -3.41
CA VAL A 9 -20.78 -17.46 -4.27
C VAL A 9 -19.69 -16.48 -3.91
N TYR A 10 -19.45 -16.21 -2.64
CA TYR A 10 -18.38 -15.30 -2.19
C TYR A 10 -16.99 -15.84 -2.56
N LEU A 11 -16.75 -17.13 -2.38
CA LEU A 11 -15.50 -17.77 -2.79
C LEU A 11 -15.28 -17.69 -4.31
N ASP A 12 -16.33 -17.93 -5.11
CA ASP A 12 -16.26 -17.79 -6.56
C ASP A 12 -15.93 -16.35 -6.99
N ILE A 13 -16.53 -15.33 -6.37
CA ILE A 13 -16.27 -13.90 -6.62
C ILE A 13 -14.83 -13.53 -6.22
N CYS A 14 -14.39 -13.94 -5.03
CA CYS A 14 -13.04 -13.70 -4.55
C CYS A 14 -11.98 -14.32 -5.46
N LYS A 15 -12.22 -15.55 -5.93
CA LYS A 15 -11.33 -16.25 -6.85
C LYS A 15 -11.23 -15.52 -8.19
N GLN A 16 -12.37 -15.15 -8.81
CA GLN A 16 -12.36 -14.39 -10.06
C GLN A 16 -11.57 -13.09 -9.95
N TYR A 17 -11.71 -12.37 -8.84
CA TYR A 17 -10.96 -11.13 -8.60
C TYR A 17 -9.46 -11.38 -8.51
N ILE A 18 -9.01 -12.30 -7.64
CA ILE A 18 -7.58 -12.57 -7.41
C ILE A 18 -6.91 -13.18 -8.68
N GLU A 19 -7.64 -13.93 -9.48
CA GLU A 19 -7.17 -14.52 -10.74
C GLU A 19 -7.31 -13.58 -11.95
N GLY A 20 -7.77 -12.33 -11.74
CA GLY A 20 -7.84 -11.31 -12.79
C GLY A 20 -9.02 -11.46 -13.76
N ASP A 21 -9.95 -12.42 -13.52
CA ASP A 21 -11.16 -12.60 -14.31
C ASP A 21 -12.25 -11.57 -13.98
N MET A 22 -12.07 -10.81 -12.91
CA MET A 22 -12.94 -9.72 -12.46
C MET A 22 -12.07 -8.50 -12.15
N SER A 23 -12.45 -7.33 -12.65
CA SER A 23 -11.75 -6.08 -12.35
C SER A 23 -11.93 -5.64 -10.90
N LEU A 24 -11.02 -4.78 -10.40
CA LEU A 24 -11.16 -4.16 -9.07
C LEU A 24 -12.49 -3.41 -8.94
N ASP A 25 -12.95 -2.73 -9.99
CA ASP A 25 -14.19 -1.97 -9.99
C ASP A 25 -15.41 -2.82 -9.81
N GLU A 26 -15.47 -3.94 -10.54
CA GLU A 26 -16.56 -4.92 -10.44
C GLU A 26 -16.56 -5.57 -9.05
N PHE A 27 -15.39 -6.01 -8.59
CA PHE A 27 -15.24 -6.60 -7.26
C PHE A 27 -15.65 -5.61 -6.17
N TRP A 28 -15.12 -4.38 -6.19
CA TRP A 28 -15.43 -3.34 -5.23
C TRP A 28 -16.92 -2.98 -5.19
N ASN A 29 -17.57 -2.91 -6.35
CA ASN A 29 -19.00 -2.64 -6.44
C ASN A 29 -19.85 -3.73 -5.78
N ILE A 30 -19.42 -4.99 -5.81
CA ILE A 30 -20.09 -6.10 -5.12
C ILE A 30 -19.75 -6.08 -3.63
N TYR A 31 -18.45 -6.08 -3.32
CA TYR A 31 -17.91 -6.25 -1.98
C TYR A 31 -18.34 -5.12 -1.04
N SER A 32 -18.20 -3.86 -1.43
CA SER A 32 -18.53 -2.70 -0.58
C SER A 32 -20.00 -2.59 -0.20
N LYS A 33 -20.90 -3.24 -0.95
CA LYS A 33 -22.36 -3.22 -0.71
C LYS A 33 -22.88 -4.45 0.01
N ASP A 34 -22.17 -5.57 -0.02
CA ASP A 34 -22.62 -6.82 0.63
C ASP A 34 -22.01 -6.98 2.04
N LYS A 35 -22.70 -6.40 3.03
CA LYS A 35 -22.32 -6.51 4.45
C LYS A 35 -22.14 -7.95 4.95
N LYS A 36 -22.79 -8.92 4.32
CA LYS A 36 -22.67 -10.34 4.71
C LYS A 36 -21.39 -10.95 4.16
N MET A 37 -21.00 -10.58 2.93
CA MET A 37 -19.73 -10.96 2.33
C MET A 37 -18.58 -10.38 3.15
N ILE A 38 -18.62 -9.07 3.46
CA ILE A 38 -17.62 -8.40 4.31
C ILE A 38 -17.47 -9.14 5.63
N LYS A 39 -18.57 -9.41 6.36
CA LYS A 39 -18.54 -10.13 7.64
C LYS A 39 -18.04 -11.56 7.53
N ASP A 40 -18.28 -12.27 6.43
CA ASP A 40 -17.79 -13.64 6.25
C ASP A 40 -16.27 -13.65 5.99
N ILE A 41 -15.76 -12.68 5.24
CA ILE A 41 -14.34 -12.50 4.98
C ILE A 41 -13.61 -12.02 6.23
N ASP A 42 -14.13 -11.05 6.97
CA ASP A 42 -13.55 -10.51 8.21
C ASP A 42 -13.42 -11.52 9.38
N LYS A 43 -14.18 -12.59 9.34
CA LYS A 43 -14.04 -13.67 10.35
C LYS A 43 -12.70 -14.39 10.31
N ILE A 44 -11.97 -14.24 9.20
CA ILE A 44 -10.67 -14.87 9.03
C ILE A 44 -9.60 -13.95 9.59
N LYS A 45 -9.39 -14.04 10.89
CA LYS A 45 -8.32 -13.33 11.60
C LYS A 45 -6.96 -13.81 11.11
N GLN A 46 -6.16 -12.92 10.58
CA GLN A 46 -4.73 -13.18 10.42
C GLN A 46 -4.08 -13.28 11.78
N LYS A 47 -3.39 -14.39 12.04
CA LYS A 47 -2.86 -14.72 13.38
C LYS A 47 -1.73 -13.82 13.88
N ASN A 48 -1.12 -12.95 13.07
CA ASN A 48 0.13 -12.26 13.42
C ASN A 48 0.33 -10.84 12.88
N GLU A 49 -0.69 -10.13 12.40
CA GLU A 49 -0.52 -8.75 11.90
C GLU A 49 -1.55 -7.81 12.52
N TYR A 50 -1.18 -6.53 12.63
CA TYR A 50 -2.09 -5.44 12.97
C TYR A 50 -3.23 -5.43 11.95
N TYR A 51 -4.36 -5.99 12.35
CA TYR A 51 -5.55 -6.12 11.51
C TYR A 51 -6.52 -5.01 11.87
N TYR A 52 -6.62 -4.02 11.03
CA TYR A 52 -7.80 -3.16 11.03
C TYR A 52 -8.94 -3.93 10.37
N PRO A 53 -10.09 -4.13 11.06
CA PRO A 53 -11.23 -4.76 10.43
C PRO A 53 -11.57 -4.01 9.14
N ILE A 54 -11.70 -4.75 8.07
CA ILE A 54 -12.00 -4.18 6.73
C ILE A 54 -13.26 -3.30 6.74
N GLU A 55 -14.22 -3.58 7.66
CA GLU A 55 -15.40 -2.74 7.88
C GLU A 55 -15.02 -1.29 8.25
N TYR A 56 -14.01 -1.07 9.09
CA TYR A 56 -13.52 0.28 9.43
C TYR A 56 -12.84 0.94 8.25
N TYR A 57 -12.07 0.17 7.49
CA TYR A 57 -11.41 0.67 6.30
C TYR A 57 -12.43 1.11 5.24
N ILE A 58 -13.43 0.27 4.93
CA ILE A 58 -14.50 0.60 3.99
C ILE A 58 -15.32 1.82 4.48
N ALA A 59 -15.60 1.92 5.79
CA ALA A 59 -16.28 3.06 6.37
C ALA A 59 -15.48 4.36 6.22
N SER A 60 -14.16 4.29 6.37
CA SER A 60 -13.26 5.46 6.19
C SER A 60 -13.23 5.97 4.76
N LEU A 61 -13.39 5.10 3.78
CA LEU A 61 -13.37 5.44 2.35
C LEU A 61 -14.65 6.15 1.87
N LYS A 62 -15.72 6.16 2.66
CA LYS A 62 -17.03 6.79 2.30
C LYS A 62 -17.50 6.43 0.87
N GLY A 63 -17.30 5.18 0.47
CA GLY A 63 -17.64 4.67 -0.87
C GLY A 63 -16.60 4.94 -1.97
N ASN A 64 -15.51 5.63 -1.68
CA ASN A 64 -14.40 5.76 -2.61
C ASN A 64 -13.60 4.45 -2.69
N LYS A 65 -12.93 4.23 -3.83
CA LYS A 65 -12.02 3.10 -3.97
C LYS A 65 -10.78 3.30 -3.09
N PRO A 66 -10.20 2.19 -2.58
CA PRO A 66 -8.95 2.26 -1.85
C PRO A 66 -7.80 2.74 -2.74
N GLY A 67 -6.82 3.43 -2.17
CA GLY A 67 -5.51 3.68 -2.77
C GLY A 67 -4.66 2.39 -2.82
N PHE A 68 -3.42 2.49 -3.31
CA PHE A 68 -2.54 1.32 -3.54
C PHE A 68 -2.46 0.38 -2.34
N PHE A 69 -2.11 0.87 -1.15
CA PHE A 69 -2.00 0.03 0.05
C PHE A 69 -3.32 -0.60 0.47
N GLY A 70 -4.41 0.12 0.34
CA GLY A 70 -5.72 -0.45 0.61
C GLY A 70 -6.15 -1.51 -0.40
N ILE A 71 -5.71 -1.39 -1.66
CA ILE A 71 -5.89 -2.46 -2.65
C ILE A 71 -5.04 -3.68 -2.27
N VAL A 72 -3.80 -3.48 -1.85
CA VAL A 72 -2.91 -4.55 -1.36
C VAL A 72 -3.54 -5.28 -0.17
N ASP A 73 -4.05 -4.55 0.82
CA ASP A 73 -4.71 -5.14 2.00
C ASP A 73 -5.99 -5.89 1.62
N LEU A 74 -6.76 -5.36 0.70
CA LEU A 74 -7.95 -6.04 0.17
C LEU A 74 -7.56 -7.34 -0.54
N GLN A 75 -6.56 -7.30 -1.41
CA GLN A 75 -6.07 -8.48 -2.15
C GLN A 75 -5.50 -9.52 -1.20
N ARG A 76 -4.72 -9.11 -0.20
CA ARG A 76 -4.18 -9.99 0.85
C ARG A 76 -5.31 -10.65 1.65
N THR A 77 -6.32 -9.89 2.02
CA THR A 77 -7.49 -10.40 2.74
C THR A 77 -8.28 -11.42 1.90
N VAL A 78 -8.50 -11.13 0.63
CA VAL A 78 -9.16 -12.05 -0.31
C VAL A 78 -8.34 -13.32 -0.52
N HIS A 79 -7.02 -13.20 -0.71
CA HIS A 79 -6.11 -14.34 -0.79
C HIS A 79 -6.22 -15.24 0.45
N ASN A 80 -6.10 -14.66 1.65
CA ASN A 80 -6.18 -15.39 2.91
C ASN A 80 -7.56 -16.05 3.12
N TYR A 81 -8.64 -15.41 2.67
CA TYR A 81 -9.98 -15.99 2.69
C TYR A 81 -10.06 -17.27 1.83
N LEU A 82 -9.49 -17.25 0.64
CA LEU A 82 -9.44 -18.42 -0.25
C LEU A 82 -8.57 -19.54 0.33
N VAL A 83 -7.37 -19.20 0.87
CA VAL A 83 -6.47 -20.16 1.54
C VAL A 83 -7.15 -20.82 2.73
N TYR A 84 -7.81 -20.05 3.59
CA TYR A 84 -8.53 -20.59 4.75
C TYR A 84 -9.62 -21.59 4.36
N HIS A 85 -10.26 -21.39 3.23
CA HIS A 85 -11.28 -22.30 2.72
C HIS A 85 -10.73 -23.40 1.80
N ASN A 86 -9.42 -23.56 1.69
CA ASN A 86 -8.75 -24.53 0.82
C ASN A 86 -9.15 -24.40 -0.67
N ILE A 87 -9.35 -23.17 -1.13
CA ILE A 87 -9.63 -22.89 -2.54
C ILE A 87 -8.32 -22.69 -3.28
N GLU A 88 -8.02 -23.58 -4.21
CA GLU A 88 -6.87 -23.43 -5.10
C GLU A 88 -7.09 -22.25 -6.04
N HIS A 89 -6.10 -21.34 -6.10
CA HIS A 89 -6.13 -20.13 -6.92
C HIS A 89 -4.72 -19.62 -7.22
N ARG A 90 -4.61 -18.76 -8.23
CA ARG A 90 -3.38 -18.04 -8.59
C ARG A 90 -3.55 -16.55 -8.33
N ILE A 91 -2.50 -15.88 -7.86
CA ILE A 91 -2.50 -14.43 -7.69
C ILE A 91 -2.02 -13.81 -9.00
N ILE A 92 -2.95 -13.21 -9.76
CA ILE A 92 -2.67 -12.53 -11.04
C ILE A 92 -2.84 -11.01 -10.92
N VAL A 93 -3.55 -10.53 -9.87
CA VAL A 93 -3.62 -9.10 -9.55
C VAL A 93 -2.22 -8.51 -9.36
N LYS A 94 -2.05 -7.23 -9.70
CA LYS A 94 -0.72 -6.61 -9.81
C LYS A 94 -0.17 -6.10 -8.48
N GLU A 95 -1.02 -5.50 -7.65
CA GLU A 95 -0.59 -4.67 -6.53
C GLU A 95 0.03 -5.48 -5.39
N LEU A 96 -0.58 -6.61 -5.02
CA LEU A 96 -0.08 -7.47 -3.94
C LEU A 96 1.30 -8.06 -4.24
N PRO A 97 1.56 -8.71 -5.40
CA PRO A 97 2.91 -9.17 -5.73
C PRO A 97 3.94 -8.04 -5.84
N LEU A 98 3.53 -6.86 -6.33
CA LEU A 98 4.39 -5.69 -6.41
C LEU A 98 4.82 -5.23 -5.02
N HIS A 99 3.86 -5.11 -4.11
CA HIS A 99 4.13 -4.77 -2.71
C HIS A 99 5.09 -5.79 -2.08
N ASP A 100 4.78 -7.09 -2.15
CA ASP A 100 5.58 -8.14 -1.51
C ASP A 100 7.00 -8.24 -2.07
N LYS A 101 7.20 -7.86 -3.34
CA LYS A 101 8.51 -7.77 -3.98
C LYS A 101 9.34 -6.64 -3.37
N TRP A 102 8.76 -5.45 -3.20
CA TRP A 102 9.51 -4.25 -2.86
C TRP A 102 9.56 -3.92 -1.37
N ASP A 103 8.61 -4.40 -0.58
CA ASP A 103 8.52 -4.11 0.87
C ASP A 103 9.79 -4.47 1.65
N LYS A 104 10.48 -5.54 1.25
CA LYS A 104 11.76 -5.98 1.85
C LYS A 104 12.98 -5.14 1.42
N ILE A 105 12.82 -4.30 0.41
CA ILE A 105 13.91 -3.53 -0.20
C ILE A 105 13.79 -2.06 0.14
N ILE A 106 12.57 -1.54 0.20
CA ILE A 106 12.31 -0.14 0.49
C ILE A 106 12.72 0.17 1.94
N PRO A 107 13.60 1.16 2.17
CA PRO A 107 13.96 1.58 3.52
C PRO A 107 12.76 2.16 4.28
N ASN A 108 12.72 1.99 5.61
CA ASN A 108 11.60 2.45 6.46
C ASN A 108 11.23 3.92 6.27
N TYR A 109 12.21 4.81 6.00
CA TYR A 109 11.96 6.23 5.78
C TYR A 109 11.30 6.54 4.42
N LEU A 110 11.11 5.55 3.55
CA LEU A 110 10.38 5.63 2.28
C LEU A 110 9.15 4.70 2.28
N SER A 111 8.97 3.91 3.31
CA SER A 111 7.84 2.99 3.43
C SER A 111 6.52 3.73 3.57
N GLY A 112 5.46 3.19 3.01
CA GLY A 112 4.12 3.76 3.06
C GLY A 112 3.79 4.76 1.95
N ASP A 113 4.73 5.07 1.05
CA ASP A 113 4.50 5.93 -0.11
C ASP A 113 4.40 5.07 -1.38
N ASP A 114 3.21 4.94 -1.95
CA ASP A 114 2.93 4.13 -3.14
C ASP A 114 3.76 4.55 -4.37
N ARG A 115 4.13 5.83 -4.47
CA ARG A 115 4.96 6.36 -5.56
C ARG A 115 6.35 5.73 -5.59
N VAL A 116 6.92 5.40 -4.41
CA VAL A 116 8.22 4.71 -4.32
C VAL A 116 8.15 3.30 -4.91
N TYR A 117 7.04 2.58 -4.70
CA TYR A 117 6.82 1.25 -5.27
C TYR A 117 6.74 1.31 -6.81
N PHE A 118 5.99 2.27 -7.33
CA PHE A 118 5.89 2.47 -8.78
C PHE A 118 7.20 2.93 -9.42
N MET A 119 7.95 3.81 -8.78
CA MET A 119 9.29 4.23 -9.25
C MET A 119 10.26 3.03 -9.34
N LEU A 120 10.22 2.12 -8.35
CA LEU A 120 11.04 0.90 -8.38
C LEU A 120 10.61 -0.04 -9.50
N GLU A 121 9.31 -0.21 -9.73
CA GLU A 121 8.82 -1.07 -10.80
C GLU A 121 9.19 -0.54 -12.18
N GLU A 122 9.09 0.78 -12.38
CA GLU A 122 9.53 1.44 -13.61
C GLU A 122 11.05 1.25 -13.82
N TYR A 123 11.84 1.44 -12.76
CA TYR A 123 13.28 1.25 -12.80
C TYR A 123 13.69 -0.20 -13.09
N ASP A 124 12.92 -1.18 -12.59
CA ASP A 124 13.18 -2.61 -12.77
C ASP A 124 12.67 -3.15 -14.12
N SER A 125 11.81 -2.43 -14.82
CA SER A 125 11.02 -2.92 -15.98
C SER A 125 11.86 -3.63 -17.07
N ASN A 126 13.18 -3.57 -17.00
CA ASN A 126 14.07 -4.16 -17.99
C ASN A 126 15.25 -4.99 -17.45
N LYS A 127 15.47 -5.13 -16.15
CA LYS A 127 16.64 -5.88 -15.63
C LYS A 127 16.47 -6.27 -14.15
N THR A 128 16.39 -7.54 -13.87
CA THR A 128 16.51 -8.06 -12.49
C THR A 128 17.88 -7.69 -11.91
N LYS A 129 17.87 -6.84 -10.88
CA LYS A 129 19.07 -6.35 -10.20
C LYS A 129 19.12 -6.92 -8.77
N SER A 130 20.24 -6.78 -8.07
CA SER A 130 20.32 -7.19 -6.66
C SER A 130 19.67 -6.17 -5.73
N ASN A 131 19.23 -6.60 -4.53
CA ASN A 131 18.66 -5.72 -3.51
C ASN A 131 19.60 -4.54 -3.15
N VAL A 132 20.91 -4.79 -3.12
CA VAL A 132 21.94 -3.75 -2.89
C VAL A 132 21.89 -2.68 -3.96
N HIS A 133 21.66 -3.07 -5.21
CA HIS A 133 21.57 -2.14 -6.32
C HIS A 133 20.31 -1.25 -6.22
N TYR A 134 19.16 -1.81 -5.87
CA TYR A 134 17.92 -1.04 -5.67
C TYR A 134 18.05 -0.06 -4.51
N ASN A 135 18.63 -0.49 -3.37
CA ASN A 135 18.90 0.39 -2.24
C ASN A 135 19.83 1.55 -2.62
N LYS A 136 20.89 1.29 -3.37
CA LYS A 136 21.78 2.34 -3.86
C LYS A 136 21.07 3.32 -4.76
N TRP A 137 20.27 2.82 -5.71
CA TRP A 137 19.48 3.66 -6.59
C TRP A 137 18.48 4.53 -5.81
N LEU A 138 17.75 3.98 -4.82
CA LEU A 138 16.87 4.76 -3.96
C LEU A 138 17.60 5.89 -3.22
N LEU A 139 18.80 5.62 -2.69
CA LEU A 139 19.62 6.66 -2.04
C LEU A 139 20.07 7.75 -3.02
N GLU A 140 20.27 7.44 -4.28
CA GLU A 140 20.61 8.41 -5.33
C GLU A 140 19.42 9.27 -5.73
N GLN A 141 18.19 8.74 -5.64
CA GLN A 141 16.96 9.48 -5.93
C GLN A 141 16.49 10.32 -4.72
N PHE A 142 16.41 9.72 -3.53
CA PHE A 142 15.89 10.33 -2.31
C PHE A 142 17.01 10.95 -1.47
N LYS A 143 17.47 12.14 -1.89
CA LYS A 143 18.61 12.83 -1.30
C LYS A 143 18.25 13.53 0.00
N PHE A 144 19.18 13.55 0.94
CA PHE A 144 19.08 14.29 2.19
C PHE A 144 20.44 14.93 2.55
N GLU A 145 20.43 16.11 3.19
CA GLU A 145 21.67 16.84 3.50
C GLU A 145 22.47 16.18 4.63
N LYS A 146 21.87 15.96 5.78
CA LYS A 146 22.58 15.51 6.98
C LYS A 146 22.03 14.20 7.54
N TYR A 147 20.74 14.09 7.67
CA TYR A 147 20.07 12.89 8.20
C TYR A 147 18.75 12.67 7.47
N ARG A 148 18.22 11.46 7.58
CA ARG A 148 16.96 11.06 6.95
C ARG A 148 15.78 11.64 7.71
N PRO A 149 14.62 11.89 7.06
CA PRO A 149 13.40 12.26 7.75
C PRO A 149 12.96 11.13 8.70
N ARG A 150 12.42 11.52 9.85
CA ARG A 150 11.75 10.64 10.81
C ARG A 150 10.27 11.00 10.79
N TRP A 151 9.54 10.34 9.91
CA TRP A 151 8.13 10.58 9.72
C TRP A 151 7.34 10.27 10.98
N MET A 152 6.32 11.08 11.27
CA MET A 152 5.38 10.84 12.36
C MET A 152 4.46 9.64 12.02
N HIS A 153 4.08 9.53 10.75
CA HIS A 153 3.23 8.46 10.22
C HIS A 153 3.96 7.69 9.12
N PHE A 154 3.57 7.88 7.86
CA PHE A 154 4.23 7.28 6.70
C PHE A 154 5.01 8.33 5.92
N SER A 155 5.84 7.87 5.02
CA SER A 155 6.56 8.74 4.11
C SER A 155 5.61 9.59 3.26
N GLU A 156 5.80 10.89 3.27
CA GLU A 156 5.13 11.86 2.40
C GLU A 156 6.18 12.64 1.58
N TRP A 157 7.19 11.95 1.08
CA TRP A 157 8.28 12.58 0.36
C TRP A 157 7.78 13.33 -0.86
N PRO A 158 8.02 14.66 -1.01
CA PRO A 158 7.57 15.41 -2.18
C PRO A 158 8.26 14.91 -3.44
N ILE A 159 7.47 14.49 -4.43
CA ILE A 159 7.95 14.04 -5.74
C ILE A 159 7.28 14.91 -6.79
N GLU A 160 8.07 15.68 -7.53
CA GLU A 160 7.61 16.59 -8.58
C GLU A 160 8.18 16.14 -9.93
N ASN A 161 7.30 15.97 -10.91
CA ASN A 161 7.67 15.49 -12.26
C ASN A 161 8.53 14.20 -12.22
N GLY A 162 8.20 13.26 -11.33
CA GLY A 162 8.93 12.00 -11.15
C GLY A 162 10.27 12.13 -10.42
N LYS A 163 10.63 13.32 -9.90
CA LYS A 163 11.87 13.55 -9.16
C LYS A 163 11.57 13.88 -7.70
N PRO A 164 12.12 13.10 -6.74
CA PRO A 164 12.07 13.44 -5.32
C PRO A 164 12.84 14.72 -5.01
N LEU A 165 12.27 15.58 -4.16
CA LEU A 165 12.96 16.76 -3.66
C LEU A 165 14.05 16.37 -2.65
N THR A 166 15.03 17.26 -2.40
CA THR A 166 16.07 17.03 -1.41
C THR A 166 15.57 17.40 -0.02
N PHE A 167 15.60 16.44 0.92
CA PHE A 167 15.28 16.71 2.32
C PHE A 167 16.43 17.47 3.01
N GLN A 168 16.11 18.54 3.71
CA GLN A 168 17.09 19.35 4.44
C GLN A 168 17.10 19.04 5.93
N TYR A 169 15.97 19.25 6.60
CA TYR A 169 15.83 19.07 8.04
C TYR A 169 14.35 18.94 8.43
N GLN A 170 14.10 18.63 9.68
CA GLN A 170 12.77 18.65 10.29
C GLN A 170 12.77 19.42 11.60
N THR A 171 11.64 20.03 11.95
CA THR A 171 11.38 20.73 13.20
C THR A 171 10.25 20.07 13.97
N GLY A 172 10.17 20.33 15.29
CA GLY A 172 9.14 19.72 16.16
C GLY A 172 9.59 18.47 16.89
N PHE A 173 10.41 17.60 16.29
CA PHE A 173 10.91 16.39 16.92
C PHE A 173 12.19 16.63 17.74
N PRO A 174 12.38 16.06 18.95
CA PRO A 174 11.47 15.19 19.70
C PRO A 174 10.54 15.91 20.69
N ASN A 175 10.53 17.23 20.71
CA ASN A 175 9.94 18.05 21.77
C ASN A 175 8.45 18.39 21.52
N ASN A 176 7.99 18.21 20.30
CA ASN A 176 6.58 18.37 19.96
C ASN A 176 6.08 17.06 19.31
N HIS A 177 5.14 16.38 19.99
CA HIS A 177 4.57 15.14 19.52
C HIS A 177 3.34 15.37 18.64
N ASP A 178 2.76 16.56 18.67
CA ASP A 178 1.49 16.86 17.99
C ASP A 178 1.71 17.39 16.57
N PHE A 179 2.95 17.80 16.23
CA PHE A 179 3.22 18.47 14.98
C PHE A 179 4.71 18.39 14.57
N ILE A 180 4.97 17.99 13.33
CA ILE A 180 6.31 17.97 12.75
C ILE A 180 6.28 18.60 11.36
N GLU A 181 7.22 19.52 11.10
CA GLU A 181 7.50 20.06 9.78
C GLU A 181 8.72 19.38 9.15
N TYR A 182 8.60 19.00 7.90
CA TYR A 182 9.67 18.43 7.08
C TYR A 182 10.00 19.41 5.96
N HIS A 183 11.24 19.91 5.96
CA HIS A 183 11.72 20.93 5.04
C HIS A 183 12.49 20.30 3.89
N PHE A 184 12.04 20.58 2.68
CA PHE A 184 12.63 20.13 1.41
C PHE A 184 13.02 21.31 0.55
N VAL A 185 13.91 21.06 -0.42
CA VAL A 185 14.35 22.06 -1.38
C VAL A 185 14.30 21.49 -2.81
N ARG A 186 13.84 22.30 -3.75
CA ARG A 186 13.92 22.04 -5.18
C ARG A 186 15.33 22.33 -5.71
N GLU A 187 15.59 21.89 -6.95
CA GLU A 187 16.87 22.17 -7.63
C GLU A 187 17.12 23.68 -7.81
N ASP A 188 16.07 24.49 -7.92
CA ASP A 188 16.14 25.96 -8.04
C ASP A 188 16.30 26.69 -6.70
N GLY A 189 16.40 25.96 -5.59
CA GLY A 189 16.52 26.50 -4.23
C GLY A 189 15.18 26.86 -3.56
N THR A 190 14.05 26.68 -4.25
CA THR A 190 12.72 26.94 -3.66
C THR A 190 12.42 25.91 -2.56
N LYS A 191 11.96 26.39 -1.41
CA LYS A 191 11.63 25.56 -0.24
C LYS A 191 10.21 25.01 -0.33
N VAL A 192 10.05 23.77 0.12
CA VAL A 192 8.76 23.08 0.29
C VAL A 192 8.70 22.54 1.70
N VAL A 193 7.58 22.72 2.38
CA VAL A 193 7.34 22.20 3.74
C VAL A 193 6.17 21.23 3.70
N ILE A 194 6.35 20.07 4.30
CA ILE A 194 5.29 19.09 4.59
C ILE A 194 5.06 19.08 6.09
N GLU A 195 3.81 19.07 6.48
CA GLU A 195 3.39 19.08 7.88
C GLU A 195 2.65 17.79 8.21
N GLN A 196 3.03 17.11 9.29
CA GLN A 196 2.28 15.98 9.83
C GLN A 196 1.81 16.30 11.25
N TYR A 197 0.58 15.94 11.53
CA TYR A 197 -0.12 16.14 12.80
C TYR A 197 -0.53 14.79 13.38
N ASP A 198 -0.48 14.64 14.73
CA ASP A 198 -0.94 13.44 15.44
C ASP A 198 -2.48 13.38 15.50
#